data_1100027fcaff574846a099249aa0237c
#
_entry.id   1100027fcaff574846a099249aa0237c
#
_cell.length_a   1.000
_cell.length_b   1.000
_cell.length_c   1.000
_cell.angle_alpha   90.00
_cell.angle_beta   90.00
_cell.angle_gamma   90.00
#
_symmetry.space_group_name_H-M   'P 1'
#
loop_
_entity.id
_entity.type
_entity.pdbx_description
1 polymer ?
#
loop_
_entity_poly.entity_id
_entity_poly.type
_entity_poly.pdbx_seq_one_letter_code
_entity_poly.pdbx_strand_id
1 'polypeptide(L)'
;MEKYKYITELRKIGRKKLMKCAANAIELEEKNKDLLTNYPYNKLFKSPCKKCDNNLYNSKREAVIMGIGNKTLINYSPELEKQIELFIEKLRRKYNIPKTASIEWRNKGGRLHKFDFLIIFTWGDTIKEVNAEFKHNTKTIENAPQFYSPGKPSRYMDNCFEDYFFEKGLKKIAKQFNLELPDKNVYIKTNTTNKVKCLKP
;
A
#
# COMPACT_ATOMS: atom_id res chain seq x y z
N MET A 1 -16.09 -43.24 28.83
CA MET A 1 -16.87 -42.68 27.70
C MET A 1 -16.45 -41.24 27.33
N GLU A 2 -16.20 -40.34 28.25
CA GLU A 2 -15.84 -38.94 27.97
C GLU A 2 -14.53 -38.75 27.17
N LYS A 3 -13.48 -39.54 27.47
CA LYS A 3 -12.20 -39.45 26.79
C LYS A 3 -12.29 -39.72 25.28
N TYR A 4 -13.14 -40.63 24.85
CA TYR A 4 -13.37 -40.94 23.43
C TYR A 4 -14.15 -39.83 22.72
N LYS A 5 -15.07 -39.19 23.42
CA LYS A 5 -15.86 -38.08 22.90
C LYS A 5 -14.95 -36.87 22.62
N TYR A 6 -14.04 -36.57 23.54
CA TYR A 6 -13.03 -35.51 23.41
C TYR A 6 -12.06 -35.74 22.23
N ILE A 7 -11.53 -36.96 22.09
CA ILE A 7 -10.66 -37.31 20.97
C ILE A 7 -11.38 -37.18 19.62
N THR A 8 -12.64 -37.56 19.55
CA THR A 8 -13.44 -37.40 18.33
C THR A 8 -13.68 -35.95 17.96
N GLU A 9 -13.93 -35.09 18.92
CA GLU A 9 -14.06 -33.65 18.73
C GLU A 9 -12.73 -33.00 18.22
N LEU A 10 -11.60 -33.35 18.84
CA LEU A 10 -10.27 -32.89 18.40
C LEU A 10 -9.94 -33.32 16.95
N ARG A 11 -10.32 -34.55 16.57
CA ARG A 11 -10.15 -35.05 15.19
C ARG A 11 -11.03 -34.29 14.21
N LYS A 12 -12.26 -33.92 14.57
CA LYS A 12 -13.15 -33.10 13.72
C LYS A 12 -12.58 -31.69 13.52
N ILE A 13 -12.07 -31.04 14.58
CA ILE A 13 -11.43 -29.73 14.54
C ILE A 13 -10.18 -29.78 13.65
N GLY A 14 -9.35 -30.82 13.82
CA GLY A 14 -8.15 -31.01 13.00
C GLY A 14 -8.48 -31.18 11.51
N ARG A 15 -9.50 -31.99 11.16
CA ARG A 15 -9.95 -32.15 9.78
C ARG A 15 -10.48 -30.84 9.18
N LYS A 16 -11.33 -30.08 9.89
CA LYS A 16 -11.82 -28.78 9.42
C LYS A 16 -10.66 -27.81 9.15
N LYS A 17 -9.67 -27.79 10.04
CA LYS A 17 -8.50 -26.92 9.89
C LYS A 17 -7.66 -27.31 8.67
N LEU A 18 -7.43 -28.61 8.45
CA LEU A 18 -6.72 -29.14 7.27
C LEU A 18 -7.47 -28.84 5.97
N MET A 19 -8.78 -29.04 5.93
CA MET A 19 -9.60 -28.72 4.74
C MET A 19 -9.55 -27.23 4.42
N LYS A 20 -9.60 -26.36 5.43
CA LYS A 20 -9.46 -24.90 5.23
C LYS A 20 -8.07 -24.53 4.69
N CYS A 21 -7.01 -25.14 5.21
CA CYS A 21 -5.65 -24.92 4.70
C CYS A 21 -5.51 -25.38 3.25
N ALA A 22 -6.06 -26.55 2.90
CA ALA A 22 -6.04 -27.05 1.52
C ALA A 22 -6.82 -26.13 0.57
N ALA A 23 -8.02 -25.69 0.96
CA ALA A 23 -8.81 -24.75 0.17
C ALA A 23 -8.06 -23.42 -0.06
N ASN A 24 -7.45 -22.87 0.99
CA ASN A 24 -6.65 -21.65 0.87
C ASN A 24 -5.44 -21.82 -0.05
N ALA A 25 -4.80 -23.01 -0.02
CA ALA A 25 -3.66 -23.30 -0.89
C ALA A 25 -4.09 -23.37 -2.37
N ILE A 26 -5.21 -24.03 -2.67
CA ILE A 26 -5.77 -24.11 -4.03
C ILE A 26 -6.15 -22.70 -4.53
N GLU A 27 -6.84 -21.92 -3.72
CA GLU A 27 -7.22 -20.54 -4.08
C GLU A 27 -5.98 -19.66 -4.37
N LEU A 28 -4.92 -19.83 -3.59
CA LEU A 28 -3.66 -19.12 -3.79
C LEU A 28 -2.98 -19.54 -5.10
N GLU A 29 -2.98 -20.83 -5.41
CA GLU A 29 -2.41 -21.37 -6.63
C GLU A 29 -3.15 -20.84 -7.87
N GLU A 30 -4.49 -20.85 -7.85
CA GLU A 30 -5.32 -20.28 -8.92
C GLU A 30 -5.06 -18.78 -9.11
N LYS A 31 -4.97 -18.02 -8.03
CA LYS A 31 -4.62 -16.59 -8.08
C LYS A 31 -3.24 -16.36 -8.69
N ASN A 32 -2.25 -17.15 -8.29
CA ASN A 32 -0.90 -17.05 -8.84
C ASN A 32 -0.87 -17.40 -10.32
N LYS A 33 -1.58 -18.43 -10.74
CA LYS A 33 -1.75 -18.81 -12.16
C LYS A 33 -2.38 -17.67 -12.96
N ASP A 34 -3.43 -17.03 -12.45
CA ASP A 34 -4.05 -15.86 -13.08
C ASP A 34 -3.03 -14.71 -13.25
N LEU A 35 -2.25 -14.41 -12.19
CA LEU A 35 -1.24 -13.36 -12.24
C LEU A 35 -0.14 -13.66 -13.28
N LEU A 36 0.36 -14.89 -13.34
CA LEU A 36 1.40 -15.30 -14.29
C LEU A 36 0.90 -15.27 -15.73
N THR A 37 -0.33 -15.73 -15.99
CA THR A 37 -0.88 -15.89 -17.32
C THR A 37 -1.46 -14.61 -17.90
N ASN A 38 -2.33 -13.94 -17.13
CA ASN A 38 -3.13 -12.81 -17.61
C ASN A 38 -2.50 -11.45 -17.33
N TYR A 39 -1.58 -11.39 -16.36
CA TYR A 39 -0.96 -10.14 -15.89
C TYR A 39 0.58 -10.26 -15.85
N PRO A 40 1.26 -10.61 -16.97
CA PRO A 40 2.73 -10.70 -16.97
C PRO A 40 3.37 -9.34 -16.68
N TYR A 41 4.64 -9.37 -16.24
CA TYR A 41 5.39 -8.20 -15.81
C TYR A 41 5.31 -7.01 -16.77
N ASN A 42 5.55 -7.25 -18.04
CA ASN A 42 5.53 -6.19 -19.05
C ASN A 42 4.15 -5.51 -19.15
N LYS A 43 3.08 -6.26 -19.03
CA LYS A 43 1.70 -5.74 -19.09
C LYS A 43 1.38 -4.89 -17.84
N LEU A 44 1.79 -5.34 -16.66
CA LEU A 44 1.48 -4.61 -15.41
C LEU A 44 2.43 -3.44 -15.14
N PHE A 45 3.72 -3.61 -15.38
CA PHE A 45 4.73 -2.67 -14.90
C PHE A 45 5.41 -1.84 -15.98
N LYS A 46 5.39 -2.27 -17.25
CA LYS A 46 6.01 -1.52 -18.36
C LYS A 46 5.02 -0.85 -19.30
N SER A 47 3.79 -1.36 -19.40
CA SER A 47 2.80 -0.77 -20.30
C SER A 47 2.13 0.46 -19.69
N PRO A 48 1.86 1.52 -20.48
CA PRO A 48 1.07 2.66 -20.04
C PRO A 48 -0.35 2.18 -19.75
N CYS A 49 -0.82 2.49 -18.55
CA CYS A 49 -2.16 2.12 -18.10
C CYS A 49 -3.18 3.13 -18.60
N LYS A 50 -4.23 2.68 -19.28
CA LYS A 50 -5.38 3.53 -19.59
C LYS A 50 -6.09 3.91 -18.27
N LYS A 51 -6.63 5.13 -18.19
CA LYS A 51 -7.28 5.64 -16.95
C LYS A 51 -8.37 4.72 -16.39
N CYS A 52 -9.13 4.05 -17.24
CA CYS A 52 -10.22 3.15 -16.85
C CYS A 52 -9.74 1.87 -16.14
N ASP A 53 -8.52 1.40 -16.47
CA ASP A 53 -8.02 0.13 -15.94
C ASP A 53 -7.07 0.31 -14.75
N ASN A 54 -6.79 1.55 -14.36
CA ASN A 54 -5.75 1.85 -13.37
C ASN A 54 -6.02 1.20 -12.00
N ASN A 55 -7.27 1.20 -11.54
CA ASN A 55 -7.62 0.59 -10.26
C ASN A 55 -7.44 -0.93 -10.28
N LEU A 56 -7.88 -1.59 -11.35
CA LEU A 56 -7.68 -3.02 -11.54
C LEU A 56 -6.19 -3.37 -11.58
N TYR A 57 -5.41 -2.66 -12.39
CA TYR A 57 -3.98 -2.91 -12.50
C TYR A 57 -3.22 -2.61 -11.23
N ASN A 58 -3.59 -1.58 -10.46
CA ASN A 58 -2.98 -1.32 -9.16
C ASN A 58 -3.26 -2.46 -8.17
N SER A 59 -4.49 -2.95 -8.11
CA SER A 59 -4.84 -4.11 -7.28
C SER A 59 -4.03 -5.38 -7.68
N LYS A 60 -3.84 -5.60 -8.99
CA LYS A 60 -3.01 -6.73 -9.47
C LYS A 60 -1.53 -6.52 -9.18
N ARG A 61 -0.99 -5.28 -9.32
CA ARG A 61 0.40 -4.95 -8.94
C ARG A 61 0.65 -5.19 -7.45
N GLU A 62 -0.28 -4.75 -6.61
CA GLU A 62 -0.20 -4.98 -5.17
C GLU A 62 -0.21 -6.48 -4.84
N ALA A 63 -1.07 -7.26 -5.50
CA ALA A 63 -1.12 -8.71 -5.33
C ALA A 63 0.21 -9.39 -5.74
N VAL A 64 0.82 -8.97 -6.85
CA VAL A 64 2.13 -9.47 -7.29
C VAL A 64 3.22 -9.13 -6.29
N ILE A 65 3.32 -7.87 -5.85
CA ILE A 65 4.33 -7.42 -4.88
C ILE A 65 4.20 -8.20 -3.58
N MET A 66 2.99 -8.36 -3.08
CA MET A 66 2.71 -9.14 -1.87
C MET A 66 3.06 -10.62 -2.06
N GLY A 67 2.73 -11.21 -3.20
CA GLY A 67 3.04 -12.60 -3.51
C GLY A 67 4.55 -12.87 -3.54
N ILE A 68 5.32 -11.98 -4.16
CA ILE A 68 6.79 -12.04 -4.18
C ILE A 68 7.34 -11.83 -2.76
N GLY A 69 6.86 -10.81 -2.05
CA GLY A 69 7.30 -10.50 -0.69
C GLY A 69 7.08 -11.65 0.31
N ASN A 70 5.99 -12.39 0.16
CA ASN A 70 5.65 -13.59 0.93
C ASN A 70 6.26 -14.88 0.37
N LYS A 71 7.00 -14.82 -0.75
CA LYS A 71 7.53 -15.99 -1.45
C LYS A 71 6.45 -17.01 -1.89
N THR A 72 5.23 -16.54 -2.10
CA THR A 72 4.11 -17.36 -2.60
C THR A 72 3.95 -17.25 -4.11
N LEU A 73 4.49 -16.20 -4.73
CA LEU A 73 4.58 -16.02 -6.18
C LEU A 73 6.06 -15.98 -6.56
N ILE A 74 6.53 -17.05 -7.17
CA ILE A 74 7.92 -17.24 -7.59
C ILE A 74 8.04 -17.20 -9.12
N ASN A 75 9.22 -16.82 -9.62
CA ASN A 75 9.52 -16.77 -11.06
C ASN A 75 8.61 -15.82 -11.86
N TYR A 76 8.07 -14.79 -11.20
CA TYR A 76 7.25 -13.78 -11.87
C TYR A 76 8.10 -12.81 -12.70
N SER A 77 9.13 -12.24 -12.10
CA SER A 77 10.10 -11.34 -12.75
C SER A 77 11.36 -11.23 -11.90
N PRO A 78 12.52 -11.69 -12.40
CA PRO A 78 13.78 -11.55 -11.66
C PRO A 78 14.13 -10.10 -11.33
N GLU A 79 13.77 -9.15 -12.20
CA GLU A 79 13.98 -7.72 -11.97
C GLU A 79 13.18 -7.23 -10.76
N LEU A 80 11.88 -7.56 -10.69
CA LEU A 80 11.01 -7.13 -9.61
C LEU A 80 11.33 -7.85 -8.30
N GLU A 81 11.65 -9.13 -8.36
CA GLU A 81 12.09 -9.92 -7.20
C GLU A 81 13.32 -9.30 -6.56
N LYS A 82 14.33 -8.97 -7.36
CA LYS A 82 15.54 -8.28 -6.90
C LYS A 82 15.24 -6.90 -6.30
N GLN A 83 14.32 -6.14 -6.88
CA GLN A 83 13.92 -4.83 -6.32
C GLN A 83 13.25 -4.98 -4.94
N ILE A 84 12.38 -5.97 -4.77
CA ILE A 84 11.72 -6.26 -3.49
C ILE A 84 12.75 -6.72 -2.45
N GLU A 85 13.68 -7.58 -2.81
CA GLU A 85 14.76 -8.00 -1.93
C GLU A 85 15.62 -6.83 -1.45
N LEU A 86 16.05 -5.96 -2.35
CA LEU A 86 16.80 -4.74 -2.02
C LEU A 86 16.01 -3.81 -1.11
N PHE A 87 14.71 -3.70 -1.33
CA PHE A 87 13.82 -2.92 -0.46
C PHE A 87 13.75 -3.52 0.95
N ILE A 88 13.57 -4.83 1.08
CA ILE A 88 13.59 -5.54 2.37
C ILE A 88 14.93 -5.34 3.08
N GLU A 89 16.05 -5.44 2.37
CA GLU A 89 17.36 -5.20 2.98
C GLU A 89 17.54 -3.78 3.49
N LYS A 90 17.05 -2.77 2.75
CA LYS A 90 17.04 -1.38 3.23
C LYS A 90 16.21 -1.22 4.51
N LEU A 91 15.05 -1.87 4.60
CA LEU A 91 14.24 -1.87 5.82
C LEU A 91 14.98 -2.54 6.98
N ARG A 92 15.62 -3.69 6.74
CA ARG A 92 16.42 -4.38 7.77
C ARG A 92 17.52 -3.49 8.32
N ARG A 93 18.27 -2.82 7.46
CA ARG A 93 19.32 -1.87 7.88
C ARG A 93 18.74 -0.70 8.66
N LYS A 94 17.66 -0.08 8.15
CA LYS A 94 17.03 1.08 8.77
C LYS A 94 16.52 0.81 10.19
N TYR A 95 15.99 -0.39 10.43
CA TYR A 95 15.35 -0.75 11.69
C TYR A 95 16.15 -1.76 12.52
N ASN A 96 17.40 -2.05 12.14
CA ASN A 96 18.28 -3.03 12.80
C ASN A 96 17.65 -4.42 12.93
N ILE A 97 16.94 -4.88 11.87
CA ILE A 97 16.25 -6.18 11.87
C ILE A 97 17.22 -7.27 11.43
N PRO A 98 17.37 -8.36 12.19
CA PRO A 98 18.28 -9.45 11.85
C PRO A 98 17.84 -10.16 10.56
N LYS A 99 18.81 -10.72 9.82
CA LYS A 99 18.54 -11.49 8.59
C LYS A 99 17.68 -12.73 8.83
N THR A 100 17.75 -13.29 10.04
CA THR A 100 16.97 -14.46 10.46
C THR A 100 15.49 -14.15 10.74
N ALA A 101 15.10 -12.87 10.83
CA ALA A 101 13.70 -12.50 11.05
C ALA A 101 12.82 -13.04 9.92
N SER A 102 11.72 -13.67 10.26
CA SER A 102 10.66 -14.01 9.31
C SER A 102 9.97 -12.74 8.81
N ILE A 103 9.37 -12.82 7.61
CA ILE A 103 8.71 -11.69 6.97
C ILE A 103 7.31 -12.14 6.55
N GLU A 104 6.32 -11.30 6.86
CA GLU A 104 4.96 -11.45 6.37
C GLU A 104 4.48 -10.12 5.78
N TRP A 105 3.92 -10.18 4.58
CA TRP A 105 3.29 -9.04 3.92
C TRP A 105 1.78 -9.19 3.95
N ARG A 106 1.09 -8.15 4.40
CA ARG A 106 -0.38 -8.07 4.40
C ARG A 106 -0.83 -6.89 3.58
N ASN A 107 -1.79 -7.10 2.69
CA ASN A 107 -2.46 -6.00 1.99
C ASN A 107 -3.34 -5.23 2.98
N LYS A 108 -3.19 -3.91 2.97
CA LYS A 108 -3.96 -2.96 3.79
C LYS A 108 -4.58 -1.86 2.94
N GLY A 109 -4.41 -1.93 1.62
CA GLY A 109 -4.98 -0.97 0.69
C GLY A 109 -6.48 -0.76 0.87
N GLY A 110 -6.97 0.38 0.42
CA GLY A 110 -8.36 0.76 0.55
C GLY A 110 -8.56 2.06 1.32
N ARG A 111 -9.81 2.38 1.67
CA ARG A 111 -10.16 3.67 2.29
C ARG A 111 -9.83 3.78 3.78
N LEU A 112 -9.62 2.64 4.45
CA LEU A 112 -9.42 2.58 5.91
C LEU A 112 -7.97 2.81 6.33
N HIS A 113 -7.01 2.54 5.48
CA HIS A 113 -5.59 2.63 5.80
C HIS A 113 -4.90 3.69 4.93
N LYS A 114 -3.85 4.31 5.50
CA LYS A 114 -3.02 5.32 4.82
C LYS A 114 -1.82 4.70 4.07
N PHE A 115 -1.82 3.39 3.86
CA PHE A 115 -0.74 2.61 3.23
C PHE A 115 -1.31 1.35 2.57
N ASP A 116 -0.58 0.81 1.61
CA ASP A 116 -1.01 -0.35 0.82
C ASP A 116 -0.59 -1.67 1.47
N PHE A 117 0.57 -1.70 2.12
CA PHE A 117 1.13 -2.90 2.73
C PHE A 117 1.51 -2.68 4.19
N LEU A 118 1.24 -3.69 5.00
CA LEU A 118 1.84 -3.89 6.32
C LEU A 118 2.87 -5.00 6.20
N ILE A 119 4.14 -4.69 6.47
CA ILE A 119 5.24 -5.65 6.46
C ILE A 119 5.60 -5.95 7.90
N ILE A 120 5.49 -7.20 8.29
CA ILE A 120 5.72 -7.67 9.65
C ILE A 120 7.00 -8.50 9.67
N PHE A 121 7.95 -8.08 10.48
CA PHE A 121 9.16 -8.83 10.77
C PHE A 121 9.06 -9.43 12.16
N THR A 122 9.38 -10.72 12.30
CA THR A 122 9.34 -11.44 13.59
C THR A 122 10.64 -12.18 13.83
N TRP A 123 11.24 -11.97 15.01
CA TRP A 123 12.44 -12.69 15.47
C TRP A 123 12.42 -12.82 16.99
N GLY A 124 12.60 -14.03 17.51
CA GLY A 124 12.35 -14.31 18.93
C GLY A 124 10.96 -13.81 19.32
N ASP A 125 10.87 -13.07 20.40
CA ASP A 125 9.62 -12.47 20.88
C ASP A 125 9.35 -11.05 20.32
N THR A 126 10.21 -10.59 19.43
CA THR A 126 10.12 -9.23 18.87
C THR A 126 9.32 -9.23 17.57
N ILE A 127 8.38 -8.30 17.48
CA ILE A 127 7.60 -8.02 16.26
C ILE A 127 7.85 -6.57 15.86
N LYS A 128 8.25 -6.35 14.61
CA LYS A 128 8.37 -5.01 14.01
C LYS A 128 7.42 -4.88 12.83
N GLU A 129 6.50 -3.93 12.92
CA GLU A 129 5.59 -3.57 11.83
C GLU A 129 6.09 -2.34 11.06
N VAL A 130 6.03 -2.42 9.74
CA VAL A 130 6.41 -1.34 8.82
C VAL A 130 5.30 -1.12 7.81
N ASN A 131 4.79 0.11 7.76
CA ASN A 131 3.82 0.52 6.76
C ASN A 131 4.54 0.93 5.48
N ALA A 132 4.10 0.41 4.34
CA ALA A 132 4.65 0.74 3.04
C ALA A 132 3.54 1.12 2.06
N GLU A 133 3.81 2.10 1.22
CA GLU A 133 2.93 2.55 0.14
C GLU A 133 3.59 2.31 -1.20
N PHE A 134 2.82 1.81 -2.17
CA PHE A 134 3.27 1.54 -3.52
C PHE A 134 2.82 2.65 -4.47
N LYS A 135 3.77 3.17 -5.26
CA LYS A 135 3.48 4.15 -6.31
C LYS A 135 4.05 3.66 -7.63
N HIS A 136 3.18 3.46 -8.60
CA HIS A 136 3.58 3.05 -9.95
C HIS A 136 3.88 4.27 -10.83
N ASN A 137 4.90 4.16 -11.68
CA ASN A 137 5.34 5.22 -12.62
C ASN A 137 5.73 6.56 -11.96
N THR A 138 6.09 6.54 -10.70
CA THR A 138 6.57 7.72 -9.98
C THR A 138 8.09 7.63 -9.82
N LYS A 139 8.82 8.55 -10.45
CA LYS A 139 10.29 8.60 -10.37
C LYS A 139 10.77 9.20 -9.06
N THR A 140 10.04 10.19 -8.55
CA THR A 140 10.35 10.89 -7.30
C THR A 140 9.08 11.08 -6.48
N ILE A 141 9.23 11.40 -5.20
CA ILE A 141 8.10 11.66 -4.30
C ILE A 141 7.31 12.90 -4.73
N GLU A 142 7.97 13.87 -5.35
CA GLU A 142 7.35 15.10 -5.86
C GLU A 142 6.36 14.82 -7.01
N ASN A 143 6.63 13.77 -7.77
CA ASN A 143 5.77 13.31 -8.86
C ASN A 143 4.72 12.30 -8.41
N ALA A 144 4.61 12.03 -7.09
CA ALA A 144 3.61 11.12 -6.57
C ALA A 144 2.20 11.66 -6.85
N PRO A 145 1.24 10.79 -7.21
CA PRO A 145 -0.13 11.23 -7.43
C PRO A 145 -0.73 11.84 -6.16
N GLN A 146 -1.75 12.64 -6.36
CA GLN A 146 -2.42 13.44 -5.32
C GLN A 146 -2.72 12.64 -4.05
N PHE A 147 -2.30 13.19 -2.93
CA PHE A 147 -2.56 12.64 -1.59
C PHE A 147 -3.76 13.29 -0.90
N TYR A 148 -4.43 14.23 -1.54
CA TYR A 148 -5.53 14.99 -0.95
C TYR A 148 -6.70 15.16 -1.93
N SER A 149 -7.87 15.44 -1.36
CA SER A 149 -9.03 15.94 -2.09
C SER A 149 -9.30 17.37 -1.66
N PRO A 150 -9.48 18.30 -2.59
CA PRO A 150 -9.77 19.70 -2.25
C PRO A 150 -10.94 19.83 -1.26
N GLY A 151 -10.76 20.65 -0.22
CA GLY A 151 -11.74 20.93 0.81
C GLY A 151 -12.13 19.76 1.72
N LYS A 152 -11.40 18.64 1.68
CA LYS A 152 -11.69 17.47 2.52
C LYS A 152 -10.43 16.98 3.21
N PRO A 153 -10.53 16.49 4.45
CA PRO A 153 -9.46 15.74 5.09
C PRO A 153 -9.05 14.56 4.20
N SER A 154 -7.78 14.27 4.15
CA SER A 154 -7.27 13.12 3.40
C SER A 154 -6.83 12.02 4.36
N ARG A 155 -6.60 10.83 3.82
CA ARG A 155 -6.01 9.74 4.62
C ARG A 155 -4.57 10.02 5.09
N TYR A 156 -3.95 11.08 4.61
CA TYR A 156 -2.60 11.50 4.97
C TYR A 156 -2.57 12.72 5.89
N MET A 157 -3.69 13.46 5.97
CA MET A 157 -3.79 14.71 6.71
C MET A 157 -5.17 14.80 7.38
N ASP A 158 -5.20 15.21 8.62
CA ASP A 158 -6.46 15.37 9.38
C ASP A 158 -7.28 16.56 8.87
N ASN A 159 -6.58 17.59 8.37
CA ASN A 159 -7.19 18.75 7.73
C ASN A 159 -7.16 18.63 6.19
N CYS A 160 -7.93 19.49 5.50
CA CYS A 160 -7.79 19.60 4.05
C CYS A 160 -6.43 20.24 3.69
N PHE A 161 -5.98 19.98 2.46
CA PHE A 161 -4.69 20.50 1.99
C PHE A 161 -4.66 22.03 1.98
N GLU A 162 -5.75 22.70 1.62
CA GLU A 162 -5.85 24.15 1.57
C GLU A 162 -5.66 24.77 2.95
N ASP A 163 -6.23 24.15 4.00
CA ASP A 163 -6.03 24.59 5.37
C ASP A 163 -4.57 24.42 5.81
N TYR A 164 -4.01 23.24 5.55
CA TYR A 164 -2.60 22.96 5.82
C TYR A 164 -1.67 23.95 5.08
N PHE A 165 -1.92 24.16 3.78
CA PHE A 165 -1.09 25.05 2.98
C PHE A 165 -1.20 26.50 3.42
N PHE A 166 -2.40 26.96 3.78
CA PHE A 166 -2.60 28.30 4.32
C PHE A 166 -1.72 28.54 5.56
N GLU A 167 -1.74 27.61 6.50
CA GLU A 167 -1.01 27.75 7.76
C GLU A 167 0.52 27.58 7.58
N LYS A 168 0.96 26.64 6.80
CA LYS A 168 2.38 26.27 6.71
C LYS A 168 3.11 26.84 5.49
N GLY A 169 2.40 27.07 4.41
CA GLY A 169 2.95 27.58 3.14
C GLY A 169 2.67 29.05 2.92
N LEU A 170 1.38 29.41 2.81
CA LEU A 170 0.97 30.74 2.39
C LEU A 170 1.39 31.83 3.37
N LYS A 171 1.22 31.59 4.68
CA LYS A 171 1.71 32.54 5.73
C LYS A 171 3.21 32.78 5.63
N LYS A 172 3.98 31.74 5.32
CA LYS A 172 5.43 31.84 5.17
C LYS A 172 5.80 32.66 3.93
N ILE A 173 5.14 32.38 2.81
CA ILE A 173 5.35 33.11 1.54
C ILE A 173 4.95 34.59 1.72
N ALA A 174 3.79 34.85 2.28
CA ALA A 174 3.32 36.21 2.52
C ALA A 174 4.29 37.01 3.38
N LYS A 175 4.81 36.42 4.45
CA LYS A 175 5.83 37.05 5.30
C LYS A 175 7.13 37.32 4.54
N GLN A 176 7.57 36.35 3.72
CA GLN A 176 8.83 36.47 2.96
C GLN A 176 8.78 37.58 1.90
N PHE A 177 7.64 37.74 1.25
CA PHE A 177 7.45 38.70 0.17
C PHE A 177 6.65 39.95 0.57
N ASN A 178 6.38 40.13 1.85
CA ASN A 178 5.58 41.24 2.41
C ASN A 178 4.22 41.39 1.71
N LEU A 179 3.52 40.26 1.51
CA LEU A 179 2.21 40.22 0.88
C LEU A 179 1.12 40.17 1.96
N GLU A 180 -0.03 40.78 1.66
CA GLU A 180 -1.21 40.67 2.51
C GLU A 180 -1.80 39.26 2.43
N LEU A 181 -2.12 38.70 3.59
CA LEU A 181 -2.79 37.39 3.67
C LEU A 181 -4.29 37.55 3.44
N PRO A 182 -4.90 36.76 2.57
CA PRO A 182 -6.35 36.72 2.44
C PRO A 182 -7.00 36.16 3.71
N ASP A 183 -8.28 36.43 3.90
CA ASP A 183 -9.05 35.72 4.93
C ASP A 183 -9.02 34.21 4.69
N LYS A 184 -8.75 33.46 5.74
CA LYS A 184 -8.56 32.00 5.66
C LYS A 184 -9.79 31.27 5.10
N ASN A 185 -10.98 31.64 5.55
CA ASN A 185 -12.22 30.99 5.12
C ASN A 185 -12.54 31.32 3.65
N VAL A 186 -12.27 32.55 3.24
CA VAL A 186 -12.40 32.96 1.85
C VAL A 186 -11.42 32.21 0.98
N TYR A 187 -10.15 32.10 1.40
CA TYR A 187 -9.13 31.33 0.69
C TYR A 187 -9.51 29.86 0.52
N ILE A 188 -9.90 29.19 1.61
CA ILE A 188 -10.30 27.77 1.58
C ILE A 188 -11.53 27.60 0.68
N LYS A 189 -12.57 28.42 0.84
CA LYS A 189 -13.79 28.36 0.03
C LYS A 189 -13.50 28.58 -1.45
N THR A 190 -12.69 29.55 -1.81
CA THR A 190 -12.34 29.86 -3.20
C THR A 190 -11.58 28.69 -3.85
N ASN A 191 -10.62 28.11 -3.15
CA ASN A 191 -9.82 27.01 -3.70
C ASN A 191 -10.54 25.65 -3.70
N THR A 192 -11.58 25.49 -2.87
CA THR A 192 -12.36 24.24 -2.84
C THR A 192 -13.57 24.27 -3.77
N THR A 193 -14.16 25.44 -4.04
CA THR A 193 -15.36 25.60 -4.87
C THR A 193 -15.02 25.75 -6.36
N ASN A 194 -13.96 26.48 -6.67
CA ASN A 194 -13.47 26.64 -8.03
C ASN A 194 -12.50 25.49 -8.35
N LYS A 195 -13.03 24.36 -8.78
CA LYS A 195 -12.22 23.33 -9.42
C LYS A 195 -11.47 23.96 -10.59
N VAL A 196 -10.34 24.54 -10.26
CA VAL A 196 -9.23 24.82 -11.17
C VAL A 196 -9.65 25.40 -12.54
N LYS A 197 -10.17 26.61 -12.54
CA LYS A 197 -9.93 27.52 -13.65
C LYS A 197 -8.60 28.28 -13.51
N CYS A 198 -7.97 28.17 -12.38
CA CYS A 198 -6.72 28.85 -12.04
C CYS A 198 -5.58 27.85 -12.11
N LEU A 199 -4.99 27.68 -13.21
CA LEU A 199 -3.63 27.27 -13.51
C LEU A 199 -3.60 26.68 -14.93
N LYS A 200 -4.04 27.49 -15.88
CA LYS A 200 -3.46 27.42 -17.20
C LYS A 200 -2.59 28.66 -17.34
N PRO A 201 -1.30 28.47 -17.62
CA PRO A 201 -0.44 29.58 -18.00
C PRO A 201 -0.97 30.26 -19.25
#